data_55aabd4186a49ca4fde38f641b4547ec
#
_entry.id   55aabd4186a49ca4fde38f641b4547ec
#
_cell.length_a   1.000
_cell.length_b   1.000
_cell.length_c   1.000
_cell.angle_alpha   90.00
_cell.angle_beta   90.00
_cell.angle_gamma   90.00
#
_symmetry.space_group_name_H-M   'P 1'
#
loop_
_entity.id
_entity.type
_entity.pdbx_description
1 polymer ?
#
loop_
_entity_poly.entity_id
_entity_poly.type
_entity_poly.pdbx_seq_one_letter_code
_entity_poly.pdbx_strand_id
1 'polypeptide(L)'
;TIAGLGHKAPSDTMNIVGIGIGGKGHPNLVGMKTENIIGLCDIDWKYAKNCFEEFPDAKRYWDWRKMFDELGDQIDGVMVATPDHTHATIAATALTMGKHVYCQKPLTHSVYESRLLTKLAAKYKVATQMGNQGNSGDGVRQLCEWIWNGEIGEVKEVHAWTNRPIWPQGLQRPTEKQRCPKTMNWDLFIGPAAMRPFHEIYTPWNWRGWWDFGTGAFGDMACHVLDPVYQSLKLGYPDRVQGRSTQINTESAPQSE
;
A
#
# COMPACT_ATOMS: atom_id res chain seq x y z
N THR A 1 29.96 5.95 -9.50
CA THR A 1 30.41 6.47 -8.18
C THR A 1 31.90 6.74 -8.26
N ILE A 2 32.35 7.96 -8.03
CA ILE A 2 33.79 8.23 -7.86
C ILE A 2 34.15 7.67 -6.49
N ALA A 3 34.81 6.51 -6.47
CA ALA A 3 35.19 5.85 -5.23
C ALA A 3 36.01 6.82 -4.35
N GLY A 4 35.52 7.11 -3.16
CA GLY A 4 36.24 7.85 -2.12
C GLY A 4 35.71 9.24 -1.75
N LEU A 5 34.74 9.82 -2.44
CA LEU A 5 34.27 11.18 -2.14
C LEU A 5 32.84 11.26 -1.58
N GLY A 6 32.13 10.14 -1.43
CA GLY A 6 30.76 10.11 -0.87
C GLY A 6 29.69 10.83 -1.74
N HIS A 7 30.05 11.28 -2.94
CA HIS A 7 29.11 11.93 -3.86
C HIS A 7 28.46 10.90 -4.76
N LYS A 8 27.11 10.89 -4.78
CA LYS A 8 26.29 10.15 -5.74
C LYS A 8 26.23 10.98 -7.02
N ALA A 9 26.55 10.37 -8.18
CA ALA A 9 26.38 11.08 -9.45
C ALA A 9 24.89 11.37 -9.71
N PRO A 10 24.54 12.49 -10.39
CA PRO A 10 23.12 12.75 -10.74
C PRO A 10 22.49 11.59 -11.52
N SER A 11 23.25 10.89 -12.36
CA SER A 11 22.83 9.69 -13.10
C SER A 11 22.56 8.47 -12.21
N ASP A 12 23.04 8.47 -10.97
CA ASP A 12 22.83 7.39 -9.99
C ASP A 12 21.62 7.67 -9.09
N THR A 13 20.89 8.77 -9.34
CA THR A 13 19.73 9.22 -8.55
C THR A 13 18.46 9.02 -9.36
N MET A 14 17.47 8.33 -8.77
CA MET A 14 16.18 8.11 -9.41
C MET A 14 15.23 9.27 -9.16
N ASN A 15 14.43 9.63 -10.15
CA ASN A 15 13.32 10.55 -10.01
C ASN A 15 12.08 9.79 -9.50
N ILE A 16 11.70 10.05 -8.26
CA ILE A 16 10.59 9.38 -7.59
C ILE A 16 9.40 10.32 -7.46
N VAL A 17 8.21 9.79 -7.68
CA VAL A 17 6.95 10.43 -7.32
C VAL A 17 6.22 9.65 -6.24
N GLY A 18 5.53 10.37 -5.35
CA GLY A 18 4.73 9.77 -4.28
C GLY A 18 3.24 10.03 -4.45
N ILE A 19 2.42 8.98 -4.28
CA ILE A 19 0.95 9.04 -4.38
C ILE A 19 0.35 8.46 -3.10
N GLY A 20 -0.51 9.25 -2.41
CA GLY A 20 -1.04 8.91 -1.08
C GLY A 20 0.00 9.18 0.01
N ILE A 21 0.44 10.42 0.12
CA ILE A 21 1.62 10.82 0.90
C ILE A 21 1.31 11.30 2.32
N GLY A 22 0.03 11.37 2.71
CA GLY A 22 -0.36 11.90 4.02
C GLY A 22 -0.14 10.93 5.18
N GLY A 23 -0.34 9.63 4.96
CA GLY A 23 -0.24 8.60 5.99
C GLY A 23 1.09 7.84 5.95
N LYS A 24 1.00 6.55 5.60
CA LYS A 24 2.19 5.68 5.47
C LYS A 24 3.12 6.13 4.33
N GLY A 25 2.60 6.85 3.35
CA GLY A 25 3.42 7.38 2.24
C GLY A 25 4.49 8.35 2.69
N HIS A 26 4.24 9.21 3.70
CA HIS A 26 5.24 10.14 4.20
C HIS A 26 6.52 9.44 4.69
N PRO A 27 6.48 8.53 5.69
CA PRO A 27 7.70 7.83 6.12
C PRO A 27 8.33 6.97 5.02
N ASN A 28 7.57 6.50 4.03
CA ASN A 28 8.15 5.79 2.90
C ASN A 28 9.01 6.74 2.03
N LEU A 29 8.50 7.94 1.73
CA LEU A 29 9.27 8.94 0.98
C LEU A 29 10.48 9.46 1.76
N VAL A 30 10.35 9.64 3.07
CA VAL A 30 11.51 9.98 3.93
C VAL A 30 12.60 8.89 3.83
N GLY A 31 12.20 7.62 3.76
CA GLY A 31 13.13 6.51 3.50
C GLY A 31 13.79 6.54 2.11
N MET A 32 13.22 7.28 1.17
CA MET A 32 13.71 7.46 -0.21
C MET A 32 14.38 8.84 -0.43
N LYS A 33 14.63 9.62 0.61
CA LYS A 33 15.16 10.99 0.52
C LYS A 33 16.57 11.11 -0.08
N THR A 34 17.25 10.00 -0.30
CA THR A 34 18.50 9.94 -1.06
C THR A 34 18.29 10.01 -2.57
N GLU A 35 17.07 9.83 -3.00
CA GLU A 35 16.63 9.95 -4.38
C GLU A 35 16.02 11.33 -4.63
N ASN A 36 15.69 11.63 -5.88
CA ASN A 36 15.12 12.90 -6.27
C ASN A 36 13.58 12.83 -6.23
N ILE A 37 12.95 13.43 -5.24
CA ILE A 37 11.49 13.46 -5.11
C ILE A 37 10.95 14.62 -5.95
N ILE A 38 10.42 14.33 -7.14
CA ILE A 38 9.99 15.34 -8.12
C ILE A 38 8.51 15.67 -8.11
N GLY A 39 7.66 14.79 -7.55
CA GLY A 39 6.22 14.99 -7.52
C GLY A 39 5.53 14.32 -6.36
N LEU A 40 4.54 15.00 -5.80
CA LEU A 40 3.75 14.58 -4.65
C LEU A 40 2.26 14.70 -4.96
N CYS A 41 1.52 13.62 -4.75
CA CYS A 41 0.08 13.58 -5.00
C CYS A 41 -0.69 13.08 -3.78
N ASP A 42 -1.68 13.84 -3.35
CA ASP A 42 -2.63 13.42 -2.32
C ASP A 42 -3.99 14.10 -2.53
N ILE A 43 -5.05 13.38 -2.21
CA ILE A 43 -6.43 13.88 -2.32
C ILE A 43 -6.87 14.67 -1.08
N ASP A 44 -6.10 14.65 0.01
CA ASP A 44 -6.30 15.45 1.23
C ASP A 44 -5.03 16.24 1.58
N TRP A 45 -4.97 17.47 1.13
CA TRP A 45 -3.82 18.34 1.33
C TRP A 45 -3.59 18.75 2.78
N LYS A 46 -4.63 18.74 3.62
CA LYS A 46 -4.47 18.95 5.05
C LYS A 46 -3.77 17.76 5.71
N TYR A 47 -4.17 16.55 5.34
CA TYR A 47 -3.57 15.32 5.85
C TYR A 47 -2.13 15.11 5.34
N ALA A 48 -1.85 15.52 4.11
CA ALA A 48 -0.55 15.43 3.47
C ALA A 48 0.43 16.60 3.80
N LYS A 49 0.00 17.57 4.61
CA LYS A 49 0.74 18.82 4.85
C LYS A 49 2.21 18.59 5.20
N ASN A 50 2.49 17.73 6.16
CA ASN A 50 3.86 17.48 6.65
C ASN A 50 4.78 16.94 5.55
N CYS A 51 4.25 16.08 4.66
CA CYS A 51 5.03 15.58 3.54
C CYS A 51 5.34 16.67 2.51
N PHE A 52 4.38 17.56 2.25
CA PHE A 52 4.61 18.72 1.39
C PHE A 52 5.65 19.71 1.96
N GLU A 53 5.76 19.80 3.27
CA GLU A 53 6.75 20.66 3.95
C GLU A 53 8.14 20.01 3.97
N GLU A 54 8.21 18.67 4.05
CA GLU A 54 9.47 17.90 4.01
C GLU A 54 10.12 17.94 2.63
N PHE A 55 9.31 17.99 1.55
CA PHE A 55 9.79 18.01 0.16
C PHE A 55 9.26 19.25 -0.58
N PRO A 56 9.74 20.46 -0.25
CA PRO A 56 9.17 21.71 -0.74
C PRO A 56 9.38 21.92 -2.25
N ASP A 57 10.42 21.34 -2.83
CA ASP A 57 10.77 21.49 -4.24
C ASP A 57 9.97 20.55 -5.15
N ALA A 58 9.30 19.53 -4.59
CA ALA A 58 8.47 18.61 -5.34
C ALA A 58 7.17 19.27 -5.80
N LYS A 59 6.79 19.06 -7.06
CA LYS A 59 5.50 19.54 -7.58
C LYS A 59 4.34 18.85 -6.88
N ARG A 60 3.25 19.59 -6.62
CA ARG A 60 2.09 19.11 -5.86
C ARG A 60 0.88 18.89 -6.74
N TYR A 61 0.23 17.74 -6.59
CA TYR A 61 -0.92 17.33 -7.41
C TYR A 61 -2.06 16.81 -6.53
N TRP A 62 -3.29 17.10 -6.95
CA TRP A 62 -4.49 16.45 -6.43
C TRP A 62 -4.74 15.10 -7.12
N ASP A 63 -4.49 15.06 -8.42
CA ASP A 63 -4.79 13.94 -9.30
C ASP A 63 -3.48 13.37 -9.86
N TRP A 64 -3.22 12.10 -9.55
CA TRP A 64 -2.04 11.38 -10.01
C TRP A 64 -1.96 11.26 -11.54
N ARG A 65 -3.12 11.27 -12.24
CA ARG A 65 -3.17 11.21 -13.70
C ARG A 65 -2.52 12.46 -14.30
N LYS A 66 -2.87 13.63 -13.75
CA LYS A 66 -2.23 14.90 -14.17
C LYS A 66 -0.73 14.93 -13.85
N MET A 67 -0.31 14.32 -12.74
CA MET A 67 1.10 14.19 -12.43
C MET A 67 1.83 13.31 -13.45
N PHE A 68 1.22 12.21 -13.86
CA PHE A 68 1.78 11.33 -14.89
C PHE A 68 1.79 12.00 -16.28
N ASP A 69 0.76 12.76 -16.63
CA ASP A 69 0.69 13.52 -17.88
C ASP A 69 1.80 14.58 -17.95
N GLU A 70 2.10 15.24 -16.83
CA GLU A 70 3.07 16.33 -16.79
C GLU A 70 4.53 15.86 -16.59
N LEU A 71 4.74 14.87 -15.73
CA LEU A 71 6.07 14.42 -15.31
C LEU A 71 6.47 13.06 -15.89
N GLY A 72 5.58 12.39 -16.63
CA GLY A 72 5.73 10.98 -17.00
C GLY A 72 7.10 10.63 -17.61
N ASP A 73 7.63 11.45 -18.49
CA ASP A 73 8.92 11.21 -19.12
C ASP A 73 10.12 11.32 -18.16
N GLN A 74 9.94 12.03 -17.05
CA GLN A 74 10.97 12.27 -16.04
C GLN A 74 10.95 11.23 -14.91
N ILE A 75 9.85 10.51 -14.73
CA ILE A 75 9.66 9.56 -13.61
C ILE A 75 10.45 8.28 -13.89
N ASP A 76 11.23 7.83 -12.90
CA ASP A 76 11.85 6.51 -12.88
C ASP A 76 11.07 5.54 -12.00
N GLY A 77 10.60 5.99 -10.84
CA GLY A 77 9.89 5.18 -9.88
C GLY A 77 8.67 5.86 -9.26
N VAL A 78 7.67 5.05 -8.93
CA VAL A 78 6.40 5.48 -8.33
C VAL A 78 6.19 4.79 -6.99
N MET A 79 6.05 5.57 -5.92
CA MET A 79 5.64 5.10 -4.61
C MET A 79 4.12 5.29 -4.45
N VAL A 80 3.40 4.20 -4.20
CA VAL A 80 1.93 4.17 -4.02
C VAL A 80 1.61 3.77 -2.58
N ALA A 81 0.90 4.64 -1.86
CA ALA A 81 0.46 4.40 -0.48
C ALA A 81 -0.94 4.96 -0.21
N THR A 82 -1.79 4.88 -1.17
CA THR A 82 -3.22 5.24 -1.14
C THR A 82 -4.05 4.17 -0.39
N PRO A 83 -5.37 4.30 -0.25
CA PRO A 83 -6.24 3.20 0.15
C PRO A 83 -6.20 2.02 -0.84
N ASP A 84 -6.45 0.80 -0.33
CA ASP A 84 -6.23 -0.47 -1.03
C ASP A 84 -6.86 -0.53 -2.43
N HIS A 85 -8.09 0.00 -2.57
CA HIS A 85 -8.88 -0.05 -3.80
C HIS A 85 -8.30 0.75 -4.98
N THR A 86 -7.36 1.66 -4.72
CA THR A 86 -6.72 2.47 -5.77
C THR A 86 -5.31 2.00 -6.12
N HIS A 87 -4.72 1.09 -5.32
CA HIS A 87 -3.37 0.58 -5.55
C HIS A 87 -3.17 0.05 -6.97
N ALA A 88 -4.05 -0.87 -7.39
CA ALA A 88 -3.90 -1.55 -8.67
C ALA A 88 -4.00 -0.58 -9.87
N THR A 89 -4.93 0.36 -9.84
CA THR A 89 -5.12 1.31 -10.94
C THR A 89 -3.89 2.18 -11.14
N ILE A 90 -3.33 2.70 -10.04
CA ILE A 90 -2.15 3.56 -10.08
C ILE A 90 -0.92 2.73 -10.49
N ALA A 91 -0.70 1.60 -9.82
CA ALA A 91 0.44 0.74 -10.10
C ALA A 91 0.44 0.20 -11.53
N ALA A 92 -0.72 -0.27 -12.04
CA ALA A 92 -0.85 -0.75 -13.41
C ALA A 92 -0.53 0.33 -14.44
N THR A 93 -0.98 1.57 -14.21
CA THR A 93 -0.66 2.71 -15.09
C THR A 93 0.85 2.96 -15.08
N ALA A 94 1.49 3.04 -13.91
CA ALA A 94 2.93 3.23 -13.82
C ALA A 94 3.71 2.10 -14.52
N LEU A 95 3.32 0.84 -14.31
CA LEU A 95 3.95 -0.31 -14.97
C LEU A 95 3.84 -0.24 -16.49
N THR A 96 2.66 0.15 -17.02
CA THR A 96 2.44 0.28 -18.47
C THR A 96 3.26 1.42 -19.09
N MET A 97 3.62 2.42 -18.29
CA MET A 97 4.55 3.51 -18.67
C MET A 97 6.02 3.10 -18.51
N GLY A 98 6.32 1.85 -18.15
CA GLY A 98 7.69 1.38 -17.95
C GLY A 98 8.36 1.90 -16.67
N LYS A 99 7.59 2.31 -15.66
CA LYS A 99 8.11 2.86 -14.40
C LYS A 99 8.22 1.77 -13.34
N HIS A 100 9.26 1.85 -12.49
CA HIS A 100 9.41 1.01 -11.32
C HIS A 100 8.35 1.37 -10.26
N VAL A 101 7.85 0.38 -9.50
CA VAL A 101 6.76 0.61 -8.55
C VAL A 101 7.08 0.05 -7.18
N TYR A 102 7.01 0.91 -6.17
CA TYR A 102 6.87 0.52 -4.77
C TYR A 102 5.41 0.73 -4.34
N CYS A 103 4.68 -0.34 -4.07
CA CYS A 103 3.27 -0.27 -3.69
C CYS A 103 3.08 -0.76 -2.26
N GLN A 104 2.38 0.00 -1.42
CA GLN A 104 2.07 -0.40 -0.07
C GLN A 104 1.23 -1.68 -0.01
N LYS A 105 1.26 -2.32 1.13
CA LYS A 105 0.46 -3.50 1.45
C LYS A 105 -1.00 -3.09 1.83
N PRO A 106 -1.98 -3.97 1.59
CA PRO A 106 -1.91 -5.12 0.70
C PRO A 106 -1.63 -4.67 -0.73
N LEU A 107 -1.01 -5.51 -1.55
CA LEU A 107 -0.59 -5.12 -2.90
C LEU A 107 -1.75 -4.55 -3.73
N THR A 108 -2.91 -5.16 -3.60
CA THR A 108 -4.14 -4.79 -4.32
C THR A 108 -5.39 -5.10 -3.50
N HIS A 109 -6.54 -4.65 -3.98
CA HIS A 109 -7.85 -4.88 -3.39
C HIS A 109 -8.44 -6.25 -3.76
N SER A 110 -8.01 -6.84 -4.88
CA SER A 110 -8.49 -8.13 -5.35
C SER A 110 -7.37 -9.03 -5.88
N VAL A 111 -7.63 -10.35 -5.89
CA VAL A 111 -6.69 -11.35 -6.46
C VAL A 111 -6.47 -11.13 -7.95
N TYR A 112 -7.52 -10.73 -8.69
CA TYR A 112 -7.41 -10.40 -10.11
C TYR A 112 -6.38 -9.31 -10.37
N GLU A 113 -6.46 -8.24 -9.60
CA GLU A 113 -5.53 -7.10 -9.69
C GLU A 113 -4.08 -7.52 -9.40
N SER A 114 -3.84 -8.32 -8.36
CA SER A 114 -2.49 -8.83 -8.06
C SER A 114 -1.91 -9.63 -9.21
N ARG A 115 -2.71 -10.50 -9.83
CA ARG A 115 -2.32 -11.27 -11.01
C ARG A 115 -2.07 -10.39 -12.23
N LEU A 116 -2.85 -9.32 -12.37
CA LEU A 116 -2.64 -8.32 -13.43
C LEU A 116 -1.30 -7.61 -13.26
N LEU A 117 -0.99 -7.10 -12.05
CA LEU A 117 0.28 -6.42 -11.78
C LEU A 117 1.48 -7.33 -12.03
N THR A 118 1.40 -8.61 -11.65
CA THR A 118 2.44 -9.61 -11.91
C THR A 118 2.71 -9.74 -13.43
N LYS A 119 1.64 -9.84 -14.24
CA LYS A 119 1.76 -9.93 -15.71
C LYS A 119 2.34 -8.65 -16.31
N LEU A 120 1.92 -7.47 -15.82
CA LEU A 120 2.40 -6.18 -16.30
C LEU A 120 3.88 -6.00 -15.95
N ALA A 121 4.30 -6.30 -14.73
CA ALA A 121 5.71 -6.20 -14.33
C ALA A 121 6.62 -7.06 -15.22
N ALA A 122 6.21 -8.30 -15.49
CA ALA A 122 6.94 -9.20 -16.39
C ALA A 122 6.96 -8.67 -17.83
N LYS A 123 5.82 -8.19 -18.34
CA LYS A 123 5.69 -7.67 -19.71
C LYS A 123 6.56 -6.43 -19.94
N TYR A 124 6.54 -5.48 -19.01
CA TYR A 124 7.26 -4.21 -19.15
C TYR A 124 8.68 -4.27 -18.56
N LYS A 125 9.08 -5.41 -17.94
CA LYS A 125 10.44 -5.66 -17.40
C LYS A 125 10.86 -4.61 -16.38
N VAL A 126 9.97 -4.21 -15.50
CA VAL A 126 10.20 -3.21 -14.45
C VAL A 126 10.28 -3.88 -13.07
N ALA A 127 11.02 -3.27 -12.16
CA ALA A 127 11.11 -3.72 -10.78
C ALA A 127 9.85 -3.32 -10.00
N THR A 128 9.39 -4.24 -9.15
CA THR A 128 8.26 -4.01 -8.24
C THR A 128 8.61 -4.46 -6.84
N GLN A 129 8.12 -3.72 -5.84
CA GLN A 129 8.28 -4.04 -4.44
C GLN A 129 6.98 -3.76 -3.71
N MET A 130 6.48 -4.73 -2.95
CA MET A 130 5.38 -4.50 -2.00
C MET A 130 5.93 -3.95 -0.68
N GLY A 131 5.20 -3.01 -0.08
CA GLY A 131 5.55 -2.35 1.17
C GLY A 131 5.32 -3.20 2.42
N ASN A 132 5.83 -4.41 2.48
CA ASN A 132 5.79 -5.27 3.67
C ASN A 132 7.10 -5.15 4.45
N GLN A 133 7.23 -4.07 5.24
CA GLN A 133 8.49 -3.69 5.89
C GLN A 133 9.06 -4.75 6.83
N GLY A 134 8.19 -5.52 7.51
CA GLY A 134 8.60 -6.60 8.41
C GLY A 134 9.46 -7.68 7.73
N ASN A 135 9.20 -7.94 6.45
CA ASN A 135 9.96 -8.90 5.64
C ASN A 135 11.45 -8.53 5.51
N SER A 136 11.77 -7.25 5.57
CA SER A 136 13.17 -6.76 5.46
C SER A 136 13.93 -6.80 6.79
N GLY A 137 13.28 -7.19 7.89
CA GLY A 137 13.87 -7.22 9.23
C GLY A 137 14.73 -8.44 9.48
N ASP A 138 15.74 -8.31 10.33
CA ASP A 138 16.63 -9.42 10.70
C ASP A 138 15.91 -10.54 11.45
N GLY A 139 14.82 -10.23 12.18
CA GLY A 139 14.03 -11.23 12.91
C GLY A 139 13.41 -12.30 12.00
N VAL A 140 12.95 -11.93 10.79
CA VAL A 140 12.42 -12.92 9.82
C VAL A 140 13.57 -13.80 9.29
N ARG A 141 14.72 -13.22 9.00
CA ARG A 141 15.91 -13.97 8.57
C ARG A 141 16.36 -14.97 9.63
N GLN A 142 16.46 -14.52 10.88
CA GLN A 142 16.82 -15.36 12.01
C GLN A 142 15.81 -16.48 12.25
N LEU A 143 14.50 -16.18 12.14
CA LEU A 143 13.46 -17.22 12.21
C LEU A 143 13.64 -18.27 11.11
N CYS A 144 13.93 -17.86 9.87
CA CYS A 144 14.19 -18.78 8.76
C CYS A 144 15.40 -19.67 9.07
N GLU A 145 16.49 -19.11 9.58
CA GLU A 145 17.70 -19.87 9.97
C GLU A 145 17.38 -20.92 11.02
N TRP A 146 16.68 -20.56 12.08
CA TRP A 146 16.31 -21.52 13.14
C TRP A 146 15.43 -22.65 12.64
N ILE A 147 14.40 -22.33 11.84
CA ILE A 147 13.50 -23.34 11.26
C ILE A 147 14.26 -24.26 10.30
N TRP A 148 15.09 -23.71 9.43
CA TRP A 148 15.82 -24.48 8.43
C TRP A 148 16.93 -25.33 9.03
N ASN A 149 17.53 -24.93 10.15
CA ASN A 149 18.50 -25.69 10.91
C ASN A 149 17.86 -26.77 11.80
N GLY A 150 16.52 -26.78 11.91
CA GLY A 150 15.80 -27.77 12.71
C GLY A 150 15.81 -27.53 14.22
N GLU A 151 16.07 -26.31 14.68
CA GLU A 151 16.18 -25.97 16.11
C GLU A 151 14.94 -26.34 16.94
N ILE A 152 13.75 -26.33 16.32
CA ILE A 152 12.49 -26.73 16.96
C ILE A 152 11.91 -28.04 16.37
N GLY A 153 12.68 -28.72 15.50
CA GLY A 153 12.22 -29.91 14.78
C GLY A 153 11.20 -29.57 13.67
N GLU A 154 10.40 -30.59 13.29
CA GLU A 154 9.37 -30.44 12.25
C GLU A 154 8.18 -29.65 12.75
N VAL A 155 7.87 -28.54 12.07
CA VAL A 155 6.69 -27.72 12.39
C VAL A 155 5.44 -28.39 11.84
N LYS A 156 4.47 -28.69 12.72
CA LYS A 156 3.20 -29.35 12.39
C LYS A 156 2.04 -28.38 12.31
N GLU A 157 2.07 -27.33 13.10
CA GLU A 157 0.97 -26.40 13.23
C GLU A 157 1.53 -24.99 13.53
N VAL A 158 0.85 -23.97 13.00
CA VAL A 158 1.18 -22.56 13.25
C VAL A 158 -0.09 -21.81 13.62
N HIS A 159 -0.03 -21.06 14.70
CA HIS A 159 -1.06 -20.11 15.08
C HIS A 159 -0.57 -18.70 14.84
N ALA A 160 -1.32 -17.91 14.07
CA ALA A 160 -1.04 -16.51 13.81
C ALA A 160 -2.28 -15.67 14.11
N TRP A 161 -2.12 -14.61 14.86
CA TRP A 161 -3.24 -13.76 15.28
C TRP A 161 -2.84 -12.29 15.32
N THR A 162 -3.84 -11.41 15.41
CA THR A 162 -3.67 -9.97 15.57
C THR A 162 -4.75 -9.42 16.48
N ASN A 163 -4.48 -8.30 17.16
CA ASN A 163 -5.46 -7.53 17.92
C ASN A 163 -6.24 -6.53 17.03
N ARG A 164 -6.11 -6.62 15.72
CA ARG A 164 -6.85 -5.79 14.77
C ARG A 164 -8.23 -6.37 14.50
N PRO A 165 -9.23 -5.53 14.15
CA PRO A 165 -9.11 -4.12 13.79
C PRO A 165 -9.10 -3.18 15.00
N ILE A 166 -8.46 -2.00 14.83
CA ILE A 166 -8.60 -0.83 15.72
C ILE A 166 -9.42 0.29 15.07
N TRP A 167 -9.95 0.03 13.91
CA TRP A 167 -10.90 0.87 13.16
C TRP A 167 -12.28 0.21 13.19
N PRO A 168 -13.37 1.00 13.00
CA PRO A 168 -14.72 0.45 13.01
C PRO A 168 -14.96 -0.56 11.88
N GLN A 169 -15.51 -1.71 12.22
CA GLN A 169 -16.03 -2.73 11.31
C GLN A 169 -17.43 -3.15 11.72
N GLY A 170 -18.12 -3.95 10.93
CA GLY A 170 -19.48 -4.41 11.21
C GLY A 170 -20.55 -3.34 11.05
N LEU A 171 -20.22 -2.19 10.47
CA LEU A 171 -21.10 -1.03 10.34
C LEU A 171 -21.94 -1.09 9.07
N GLN A 172 -23.13 -0.54 9.16
CA GLN A 172 -23.94 -0.19 7.99
C GLN A 172 -23.51 1.15 7.42
N ARG A 173 -23.82 1.37 6.13
CA ARG A 173 -23.56 2.64 5.45
C ARG A 173 -24.25 3.79 6.20
N PRO A 174 -23.54 4.89 6.49
CA PRO A 174 -24.15 6.05 7.13
C PRO A 174 -25.23 6.66 6.23
N THR A 175 -26.33 7.08 6.86
CA THR A 175 -27.45 7.76 6.18
C THR A 175 -27.34 9.27 6.25
N GLU A 176 -26.56 9.79 7.18
CA GLU A 176 -26.33 11.21 7.34
C GLU A 176 -25.49 11.77 6.18
N LYS A 177 -25.83 12.97 5.75
CA LYS A 177 -25.07 13.69 4.73
C LYS A 177 -24.09 14.65 5.40
N GLN A 178 -22.83 14.50 5.09
CA GLN A 178 -21.79 15.41 5.55
C GLN A 178 -21.16 16.16 4.37
N ARG A 179 -20.69 17.37 4.64
CA ARG A 179 -19.97 18.16 3.63
C ARG A 179 -18.49 17.72 3.62
N CYS A 180 -18.00 17.36 2.44
CA CYS A 180 -16.58 17.10 2.25
C CYS A 180 -15.77 18.38 2.54
N PRO A 181 -14.67 18.28 3.33
CA PRO A 181 -13.76 19.40 3.55
C PRO A 181 -13.19 19.94 2.24
N LYS A 182 -13.00 21.27 2.14
CA LYS A 182 -12.40 21.90 0.95
C LYS A 182 -10.95 21.46 0.69
N THR A 183 -10.29 20.90 1.70
CA THR A 183 -8.93 20.39 1.64
C THR A 183 -8.84 18.96 1.10
N MET A 184 -9.99 18.34 0.77
CA MET A 184 -10.09 16.96 0.30
C MET A 184 -10.90 16.89 -0.99
N ASN A 185 -10.46 16.04 -1.92
CA ASN A 185 -11.20 15.72 -3.15
C ASN A 185 -11.83 14.34 -3.01
N TRP A 186 -13.15 14.32 -2.74
CA TRP A 186 -13.89 13.08 -2.52
C TRP A 186 -14.05 12.22 -3.77
N ASP A 187 -14.22 12.83 -4.93
CA ASP A 187 -14.33 12.12 -6.21
C ASP A 187 -13.05 11.32 -6.52
N LEU A 188 -11.90 11.94 -6.29
CA LEU A 188 -10.61 11.29 -6.45
C LEU A 188 -10.35 10.19 -5.39
N PHE A 189 -10.91 10.35 -4.16
CA PHE A 189 -10.86 9.29 -3.16
C PHE A 189 -11.65 8.06 -3.59
N ILE A 190 -12.87 8.25 -4.08
CA ILE A 190 -13.75 7.18 -4.58
C ILE A 190 -13.04 6.38 -5.68
N GLY A 191 -12.41 7.06 -6.64
CA GLY A 191 -11.66 6.39 -7.70
C GLY A 191 -12.49 5.32 -8.42
N PRO A 192 -12.07 4.04 -8.43
CA PRO A 192 -12.79 2.95 -9.10
C PRO A 192 -14.00 2.42 -8.33
N ALA A 193 -14.19 2.81 -7.06
CA ALA A 193 -15.31 2.34 -6.25
C ALA A 193 -16.65 2.99 -6.69
N ALA A 194 -17.75 2.37 -6.28
CA ALA A 194 -19.08 2.94 -6.53
C ALA A 194 -19.25 4.27 -5.78
N MET A 195 -19.72 5.30 -6.50
CA MET A 195 -19.93 6.64 -5.94
C MET A 195 -20.89 6.60 -4.76
N ARG A 196 -20.50 7.27 -3.69
CA ARG A 196 -21.30 7.49 -2.48
C ARG A 196 -21.04 8.86 -1.88
N PRO A 197 -21.98 9.43 -1.09
CA PRO A 197 -21.76 10.67 -0.38
C PRO A 197 -20.56 10.59 0.56
N PHE A 198 -19.86 11.70 0.73
CA PHE A 198 -18.80 11.83 1.74
C PHE A 198 -19.37 11.63 3.13
N HIS A 199 -18.61 10.93 3.95
CA HIS A 199 -18.79 10.85 5.38
C HIS A 199 -17.43 10.64 6.06
N GLU A 200 -17.18 11.31 7.19
CA GLU A 200 -15.90 11.24 7.92
C GLU A 200 -15.55 9.83 8.42
N ILE A 201 -16.56 8.96 8.53
CA ILE A 201 -16.34 7.55 8.93
C ILE A 201 -15.46 6.77 7.95
N TYR A 202 -15.29 7.25 6.73
CA TYR A 202 -14.44 6.58 5.72
C TYR A 202 -12.99 7.00 5.78
N THR A 203 -12.68 8.20 6.34
CA THR A 203 -11.36 8.83 6.23
C THR A 203 -10.84 9.33 7.58
N PRO A 204 -9.55 9.58 7.73
CA PRO A 204 -8.44 9.24 6.81
C PRO A 204 -7.95 7.80 6.97
N TRP A 205 -8.44 7.07 7.99
CA TRP A 205 -7.93 5.77 8.44
C TRP A 205 -8.95 4.64 8.30
N ASN A 206 -10.23 4.94 8.54
CA ASN A 206 -11.31 3.96 8.73
C ASN A 206 -11.78 3.28 7.44
N TRP A 207 -11.33 3.76 6.26
CA TRP A 207 -11.61 3.13 4.97
C TRP A 207 -11.27 1.64 4.94
N ARG A 208 -10.35 1.18 5.79
CA ARG A 208 -9.92 -0.22 5.91
C ARG A 208 -11.05 -1.18 6.24
N GLY A 209 -12.04 -0.74 7.00
CA GLY A 209 -13.19 -1.54 7.39
C GLY A 209 -14.30 -1.64 6.34
N TRP A 210 -14.21 -0.89 5.24
CA TRP A 210 -15.25 -0.80 4.22
C TRP A 210 -14.84 -1.56 2.97
N TRP A 211 -15.68 -2.53 2.54
CA TRP A 211 -15.35 -3.41 1.41
C TRP A 211 -15.05 -2.67 0.10
N ASP A 212 -15.64 -1.49 -0.13
CA ASP A 212 -15.35 -0.72 -1.34
C ASP A 212 -13.97 -0.05 -1.34
N PHE A 213 -13.33 0.09 -0.17
CA PHE A 213 -12.09 0.86 -0.02
C PHE A 213 -10.93 0.07 0.55
N GLY A 214 -11.22 -0.93 1.38
CA GLY A 214 -10.22 -1.71 2.10
C GLY A 214 -10.57 -3.20 2.13
N THR A 215 -9.69 -3.96 2.75
CA THR A 215 -9.71 -5.43 2.79
C THR A 215 -10.00 -5.99 4.19
N GLY A 216 -10.44 -5.12 5.09
CA GLY A 216 -10.70 -5.48 6.49
C GLY A 216 -9.45 -5.87 7.27
N ALA A 217 -9.64 -6.34 8.51
CA ALA A 217 -8.52 -6.70 9.37
C ALA A 217 -7.67 -7.84 8.80
N PHE A 218 -8.29 -8.82 8.16
CA PHE A 218 -7.55 -9.95 7.58
C PHE A 218 -6.64 -9.48 6.44
N GLY A 219 -7.16 -8.74 5.46
CA GLY A 219 -6.33 -8.24 4.35
C GLY A 219 -5.26 -7.24 4.79
N ASP A 220 -5.57 -6.38 5.79
CA ASP A 220 -4.62 -5.41 6.32
C ASP A 220 -3.47 -6.08 7.10
N MET A 221 -3.73 -7.17 7.85
CA MET A 221 -2.77 -7.76 8.77
C MET A 221 -2.17 -9.09 8.35
N ALA A 222 -2.87 -9.90 7.54
CA ALA A 222 -2.36 -11.22 7.13
C ALA A 222 -1.00 -11.11 6.40
N CYS A 223 -0.81 -10.08 5.58
CA CYS A 223 0.46 -9.81 4.91
C CYS A 223 1.63 -9.54 5.88
N HIS A 224 1.36 -9.24 7.15
CA HIS A 224 2.39 -9.08 8.18
C HIS A 224 2.58 -10.34 9.02
N VAL A 225 1.46 -10.95 9.47
CA VAL A 225 1.53 -12.06 10.43
C VAL A 225 1.76 -13.42 9.78
N LEU A 226 1.35 -13.58 8.51
CA LEU A 226 1.60 -14.81 7.75
C LEU A 226 2.89 -14.77 6.92
N ASP A 227 3.44 -13.59 6.61
CA ASP A 227 4.66 -13.47 5.83
C ASP A 227 5.85 -14.28 6.41
N PRO A 228 6.19 -14.14 7.72
CA PRO A 228 7.25 -14.96 8.32
C PRO A 228 6.97 -16.46 8.26
N VAL A 229 5.69 -16.86 8.36
CA VAL A 229 5.26 -18.26 8.28
C VAL A 229 5.51 -18.81 6.88
N TYR A 230 5.03 -18.10 5.86
CA TYR A 230 5.21 -18.51 4.47
C TYR A 230 6.67 -18.59 4.06
N GLN A 231 7.47 -17.63 4.50
CA GLN A 231 8.90 -17.58 4.18
C GLN A 231 9.68 -18.68 4.90
N SER A 232 9.52 -18.82 6.21
CA SER A 232 10.30 -19.79 7.01
C SER A 232 9.95 -21.23 6.69
N LEU A 233 8.69 -21.52 6.39
CA LEU A 233 8.22 -22.86 6.04
C LEU A 233 8.21 -23.14 4.54
N LYS A 234 8.60 -22.15 3.70
CA LYS A 234 8.60 -22.25 2.22
C LYS A 234 7.25 -22.70 1.66
N LEU A 235 6.15 -22.15 2.21
CA LEU A 235 4.80 -22.53 1.83
C LEU A 235 4.45 -22.01 0.44
N GLY A 236 3.66 -22.80 -0.29
CA GLY A 236 3.02 -22.41 -1.54
C GLY A 236 1.55 -22.02 -1.33
N TYR A 237 0.71 -22.33 -2.31
CA TYR A 237 -0.74 -22.13 -2.16
C TYR A 237 -1.33 -23.18 -1.20
N PRO A 238 -2.33 -22.79 -0.37
CA PRO A 238 -3.02 -23.73 0.50
C PRO A 238 -3.89 -24.68 -0.32
N ASP A 239 -3.96 -25.97 0.09
CA ASP A 239 -4.86 -26.95 -0.50
C ASP A 239 -6.31 -26.73 -0.04
N ARG A 240 -6.49 -26.24 1.18
CA ARG A 240 -7.81 -25.99 1.77
C ARG A 240 -7.80 -24.72 2.58
N VAL A 241 -8.91 -23.98 2.51
CA VAL A 241 -9.16 -22.77 3.31
C VAL A 241 -10.56 -22.87 3.92
N GLN A 242 -10.66 -22.57 5.20
CA GLN A 242 -11.94 -22.44 5.90
C GLN A 242 -12.01 -21.07 6.56
N GLY A 243 -13.03 -20.28 6.20
CA GLY A 243 -13.34 -19.00 6.81
C GLY A 243 -14.48 -19.12 7.84
N ARG A 244 -14.39 -18.37 8.92
CA ARG A 244 -15.48 -18.14 9.87
C ARG A 244 -15.61 -16.65 10.15
N SER A 245 -16.83 -16.20 10.39
CA SER A 245 -17.14 -14.82 10.70
C SER A 245 -18.37 -14.79 11.61
N THR A 246 -18.37 -13.88 12.59
CA THR A 246 -19.50 -13.71 13.53
C THR A 246 -20.66 -12.95 12.90
N GLN A 247 -20.36 -12.08 11.94
CA GLN A 247 -21.36 -11.32 11.19
C GLN A 247 -21.03 -11.35 9.70
N ILE A 248 -22.06 -11.36 8.87
CA ILE A 248 -21.94 -11.11 7.44
C ILE A 248 -22.57 -9.74 7.16
N ASN A 249 -21.77 -8.83 6.61
CA ASN A 249 -22.18 -7.49 6.23
C ASN A 249 -21.65 -7.19 4.82
N THR A 250 -22.50 -6.63 3.97
CA THR A 250 -22.16 -6.33 2.58
C THR A 250 -21.42 -5.00 2.41
N GLU A 251 -21.47 -4.12 3.42
CA GLU A 251 -20.90 -2.77 3.37
C GLU A 251 -19.51 -2.72 4.00
N SER A 252 -19.32 -3.42 5.11
CA SER A 252 -18.06 -3.41 5.85
C SER A 252 -17.59 -4.80 6.23
N ALA A 253 -16.30 -4.94 6.50
CA ALA A 253 -15.75 -6.16 7.05
C ALA A 253 -16.40 -6.52 8.40
N PRO A 254 -16.56 -7.82 8.72
CA PRO A 254 -17.14 -8.24 10.01
C PRO A 254 -16.32 -7.70 11.18
N GLN A 255 -17.01 -7.36 12.26
CA GLN A 255 -16.36 -7.07 13.53
C GLN A 255 -15.77 -8.37 14.10
N SER A 256 -14.56 -8.29 14.66
CA SER A 256 -14.01 -9.38 15.49
C SER A 256 -14.67 -9.38 16.86
N GLU A 257 -14.94 -10.55 17.41
CA GLU A 257 -15.25 -10.72 18.82
C GLU A 257 -14.03 -10.52 19.70
#